data_ecffb977563fed1ba68de60186ac5d7b
#
_entry.id   ecffb977563fed1ba68de60186ac5d7b
#
_cell.length_a   1.000
_cell.length_b   1.000
_cell.length_c   1.000
_cell.angle_alpha   90.00
_cell.angle_beta   90.00
_cell.angle_gamma   90.00
#
_symmetry.space_group_name_H-M   'P 1'
#
loop_
_entity.id
_entity.type
_entity.pdbx_description
1 polymer ?
#
loop_
_entity_poly.entity_id
_entity_poly.type
_entity_poly.pdbx_seq_one_letter_code
_entity_poly.pdbx_strand_id
1 'polypeptide(L)'
;MNILIYRYNSICEDAVIRGLKELGHTVYEVILEVENKSPSGQEILDAVVMGMEKSNADIIFSINYYPALSEIARVYKLLYYSWIVDAPVLELYSKTIKNRCNRVFIFDSELYREISVYNPYNIFYLPLASDCDFYQKAIRHASLADVEKYTHNISFVGSLYTEKCPYDKVKNLSPKISGYLHGIMKAQEKIYGYYFVEELLSDELVDEFVKNYDGYYLAGEEDLLTKKRTLAQFYIGNKITAMERVDTFKYLSEKFEVDIYTASDTKEIPKLKNHGTIMTHTQMPIVFNKSTINLNPTSKPIRSGIPLRIFDLLACEGFVLCNYQSDLLNEFLPGEELDIYSSIEELEEKIRYYLSHTDVCREIAHNGHEKVSKYHTYPLRLEQMFRLGEHRRR
;
A
#
# COMPACT_ATOMS: atom_id res chain seq x y z
N MET A 1 -13.66 9.15 -22.89
CA MET A 1 -14.61 9.39 -21.79
C MET A 1 -14.16 10.61 -20.99
N ASN A 2 -15.11 11.30 -20.38
CA ASN A 2 -14.86 12.33 -19.37
C ASN A 2 -14.85 11.64 -17.99
N ILE A 3 -13.73 11.68 -17.31
CA ILE A 3 -13.51 11.02 -16.02
C ILE A 3 -13.36 12.09 -14.94
N LEU A 4 -14.23 12.04 -13.93
CA LEU A 4 -14.11 12.86 -12.73
C LEU A 4 -13.32 12.11 -11.69
N ILE A 5 -12.08 12.54 -11.38
CA ILE A 5 -11.25 11.94 -10.36
C ILE A 5 -11.34 12.74 -9.05
N TYR A 6 -11.68 12.04 -7.95
CA TYR A 6 -11.63 12.59 -6.60
C TYR A 6 -10.25 12.33 -6.01
N ARG A 7 -9.57 13.39 -5.56
CA ARG A 7 -8.18 13.35 -5.11
C ARG A 7 -8.05 13.65 -3.61
N TYR A 8 -7.17 12.89 -2.95
CA TYR A 8 -6.72 13.15 -1.57
C TYR A 8 -5.19 13.29 -1.46
N ASN A 9 -4.49 13.37 -2.60
CA ASN A 9 -3.04 13.46 -2.71
C ASN A 9 -2.32 12.12 -2.43
N SER A 10 -2.87 11.01 -2.93
CA SER A 10 -2.16 9.74 -2.98
C SER A 10 -0.96 9.82 -3.92
N ILE A 11 0.09 9.10 -3.57
CA ILE A 11 1.37 9.09 -4.31
C ILE A 11 1.20 8.65 -5.78
N CYS A 12 0.19 7.85 -6.10
CA CYS A 12 -0.05 7.31 -7.44
C CYS A 12 -1.05 8.13 -8.27
N GLU A 13 -1.77 9.10 -7.70
CA GLU A 13 -2.82 9.84 -8.43
C GLU A 13 -2.31 10.52 -9.69
N ASP A 14 -1.17 11.19 -9.63
CA ASP A 14 -0.61 11.88 -10.80
C ASP A 14 -0.22 10.90 -11.93
N ALA A 15 0.28 9.71 -11.57
CA ALA A 15 0.59 8.67 -12.54
C ALA A 15 -0.68 8.07 -13.17
N VAL A 16 -1.73 7.86 -12.36
CA VAL A 16 -3.06 7.44 -12.85
C VAL A 16 -3.63 8.49 -13.82
N ILE A 17 -3.56 9.78 -13.47
CA ILE A 17 -4.04 10.86 -14.33
C ILE A 17 -3.27 10.90 -15.67
N ARG A 18 -1.94 10.73 -15.64
CA ARG A 18 -1.13 10.63 -16.86
C ARG A 18 -1.55 9.44 -17.71
N GLY A 19 -1.69 8.26 -17.11
CA GLY A 19 -2.13 7.05 -17.81
C GLY A 19 -3.51 7.17 -18.42
N LEU A 20 -4.48 7.78 -17.72
CA LEU A 20 -5.82 8.05 -18.26
C LEU A 20 -5.79 8.98 -19.48
N LYS A 21 -4.97 10.06 -19.42
CA LYS A 21 -4.78 11.00 -20.52
C LYS A 21 -4.09 10.34 -21.72
N GLU A 22 -3.10 9.46 -21.48
CA GLU A 22 -2.43 8.68 -22.52
C GLU A 22 -3.39 7.74 -23.25
N LEU A 23 -4.36 7.16 -22.54
CA LEU A 23 -5.44 6.36 -23.13
C LEU A 23 -6.53 7.19 -23.84
N GLY A 24 -6.34 8.51 -23.97
CA GLY A 24 -7.23 9.41 -24.69
C GLY A 24 -8.48 9.83 -23.90
N HIS A 25 -8.46 9.73 -22.57
CA HIS A 25 -9.54 10.21 -21.71
C HIS A 25 -9.34 11.68 -21.30
N THR A 26 -10.45 12.41 -21.12
CA THR A 26 -10.43 13.75 -20.51
C THR A 26 -10.60 13.59 -19.00
N VAL A 27 -9.66 14.13 -18.21
CA VAL A 27 -9.68 14.00 -16.75
C VAL A 27 -9.98 15.35 -16.12
N TYR A 28 -10.96 15.36 -15.23
CA TYR A 28 -11.36 16.50 -14.40
C TYR A 28 -11.10 16.14 -12.93
N GLU A 29 -10.51 17.06 -12.18
CA GLU A 29 -10.00 16.79 -10.83
C GLU A 29 -10.85 17.50 -9.78
N VAL A 30 -11.30 16.77 -8.75
CA VAL A 30 -11.87 17.32 -7.52
C VAL A 30 -10.80 17.23 -6.45
N ILE A 31 -10.24 18.38 -6.04
CA ILE A 31 -9.08 18.47 -5.13
C ILE A 31 -9.48 18.86 -3.70
N LEU A 32 -10.73 18.71 -3.32
CA LEU A 32 -11.25 19.14 -2.02
C LEU A 32 -10.43 18.55 -0.86
N GLU A 33 -10.13 17.25 -0.88
CA GLU A 33 -9.40 16.58 0.21
C GLU A 33 -7.87 16.80 0.13
N VAL A 34 -7.37 17.32 -0.98
CA VAL A 34 -5.97 17.83 -1.07
C VAL A 34 -5.83 19.09 -0.23
N GLU A 35 -6.82 19.97 -0.28
CA GLU A 35 -6.83 21.28 0.39
C GLU A 35 -7.36 21.19 1.83
N ASN A 36 -8.41 20.39 2.06
CA ASN A 36 -9.03 20.14 3.37
C ASN A 36 -8.98 18.65 3.70
N LYS A 37 -8.13 18.23 4.64
CA LYS A 37 -7.91 16.82 5.00
C LYS A 37 -9.08 16.15 5.74
N SER A 38 -10.11 16.89 6.10
CA SER A 38 -11.29 16.38 6.83
C SER A 38 -12.57 17.07 6.36
N PRO A 39 -12.92 16.96 5.06
CA PRO A 39 -14.14 17.57 4.56
C PRO A 39 -15.37 16.88 5.15
N SER A 40 -16.43 17.64 5.34
CA SER A 40 -17.74 17.10 5.72
C SER A 40 -18.36 16.35 4.52
N GLY A 41 -19.31 15.45 4.79
CA GLY A 41 -20.06 14.75 3.75
C GLY A 41 -20.80 15.71 2.78
N GLN A 42 -21.27 16.87 3.27
CA GLN A 42 -21.92 17.88 2.44
C GLN A 42 -20.91 18.56 1.49
N GLU A 43 -19.72 18.92 1.98
CA GLU A 43 -18.67 19.51 1.14
C GLU A 43 -18.23 18.54 0.05
N ILE A 44 -18.10 17.24 0.35
CA ILE A 44 -17.80 16.21 -0.66
C ILE A 44 -18.92 16.17 -1.72
N LEU A 45 -20.17 16.11 -1.29
CA LEU A 45 -21.32 16.09 -2.20
C LEU A 45 -21.31 17.30 -3.14
N ASP A 46 -21.19 18.52 -2.59
CA ASP A 46 -21.24 19.76 -3.36
C ASP A 46 -20.06 19.83 -4.36
N ALA A 47 -18.86 19.48 -3.94
CA ALA A 47 -17.67 19.50 -4.81
C ALA A 47 -17.77 18.49 -5.95
N VAL A 48 -18.24 17.27 -5.66
CA VAL A 48 -18.38 16.21 -6.67
C VAL A 48 -19.52 16.54 -7.64
N VAL A 49 -20.67 17.01 -7.17
CA VAL A 49 -21.80 17.41 -8.04
C VAL A 49 -21.40 18.56 -8.96
N MET A 50 -20.77 19.59 -8.42
CA MET A 50 -20.25 20.71 -9.23
C MET A 50 -19.22 20.21 -10.27
N GLY A 51 -18.36 19.28 -9.88
CA GLY A 51 -17.38 18.66 -10.79
C GLY A 51 -18.05 17.89 -11.91
N MET A 52 -19.09 17.09 -11.62
CA MET A 52 -19.87 16.33 -12.61
C MET A 52 -20.57 17.26 -13.62
N GLU A 53 -21.19 18.33 -13.15
CA GLU A 53 -21.86 19.32 -14.01
C GLU A 53 -20.87 20.02 -14.96
N LYS A 54 -19.70 20.44 -14.45
CA LYS A 54 -18.67 21.10 -15.26
C LYS A 54 -18.00 20.19 -16.27
N SER A 55 -17.82 18.91 -15.92
CA SER A 55 -17.11 17.94 -16.75
C SER A 55 -17.98 17.15 -17.70
N ASN A 56 -19.29 17.14 -17.47
CA ASN A 56 -20.21 16.19 -18.08
C ASN A 56 -19.65 14.75 -17.96
N ALA A 57 -19.33 14.35 -16.74
CA ALA A 57 -18.58 13.13 -16.43
C ALA A 57 -19.36 11.87 -16.85
N ASP A 58 -18.65 10.94 -17.49
CA ASP A 58 -19.17 9.60 -17.79
C ASP A 58 -19.02 8.65 -16.60
N ILE A 59 -17.96 8.84 -15.81
CA ILE A 59 -17.63 8.03 -14.60
C ILE A 59 -17.01 8.90 -13.51
N ILE A 60 -17.13 8.42 -12.27
CA ILE A 60 -16.37 8.91 -11.10
C ILE A 60 -15.22 7.91 -10.84
N PHE A 61 -14.04 8.42 -10.53
CA PHE A 61 -12.86 7.62 -10.21
C PHE A 61 -12.23 8.07 -8.89
N SER A 62 -11.75 7.13 -8.08
CA SER A 62 -10.89 7.44 -6.93
C SER A 62 -9.83 6.38 -6.71
N ILE A 63 -8.71 6.79 -6.10
CA ILE A 63 -7.82 5.88 -5.40
C ILE A 63 -8.45 5.60 -4.04
N ASN A 64 -8.44 4.33 -3.63
CA ASN A 64 -9.19 3.79 -2.50
C ASN A 64 -10.71 4.03 -2.59
N TYR A 65 -11.45 3.37 -1.70
CA TYR A 65 -12.92 3.35 -1.75
C TYR A 65 -13.51 4.42 -0.85
N TYR A 66 -14.45 5.18 -1.39
CA TYR A 66 -15.23 6.21 -0.69
C TYR A 66 -16.72 5.86 -0.71
N PRO A 67 -17.33 5.53 0.44
CA PRO A 67 -18.78 5.29 0.54
C PRO A 67 -19.63 6.45 0.01
N ALA A 68 -19.21 7.69 0.25
CA ALA A 68 -19.91 8.88 -0.25
C ALA A 68 -19.93 8.94 -1.78
N LEU A 69 -18.80 8.67 -2.46
CA LEU A 69 -18.75 8.65 -3.92
C LEU A 69 -19.60 7.54 -4.52
N SER A 70 -19.67 6.39 -3.87
CA SER A 70 -20.55 5.29 -4.27
C SER A 70 -22.03 5.68 -4.20
N GLU A 71 -22.45 6.39 -3.14
CA GLU A 71 -23.83 6.88 -3.01
C GLU A 71 -24.14 7.98 -4.05
N ILE A 72 -23.24 8.92 -4.27
CA ILE A 72 -23.40 9.97 -5.29
C ILE A 72 -23.54 9.31 -6.66
N ALA A 73 -22.64 8.40 -7.03
CA ALA A 73 -22.69 7.68 -8.31
C ALA A 73 -24.02 6.91 -8.48
N ARG A 74 -24.52 6.27 -7.42
CA ARG A 74 -25.82 5.57 -7.43
C ARG A 74 -26.97 6.51 -7.70
N VAL A 75 -27.02 7.68 -7.04
CA VAL A 75 -28.09 8.67 -7.20
C VAL A 75 -28.07 9.29 -8.61
N TYR A 76 -26.90 9.65 -9.10
CA TYR A 76 -26.71 10.27 -10.41
C TYR A 76 -26.61 9.27 -11.57
N LYS A 77 -26.72 7.96 -11.28
CA LYS A 77 -26.68 6.86 -12.27
C LYS A 77 -25.39 6.82 -13.09
N LEU A 78 -24.27 7.21 -12.47
CA LEU A 78 -22.93 7.07 -13.02
C LEU A 78 -22.27 5.78 -12.52
N LEU A 79 -21.20 5.33 -13.19
CA LEU A 79 -20.33 4.30 -12.66
C LEU A 79 -19.28 4.92 -11.75
N TYR A 80 -18.94 4.21 -10.67
CA TYR A 80 -17.88 4.57 -9.75
C TYR A 80 -16.76 3.56 -9.80
N TYR A 81 -15.61 3.96 -10.30
CA TYR A 81 -14.37 3.18 -10.36
C TYR A 81 -13.51 3.51 -9.15
N SER A 82 -13.12 2.52 -8.39
CA SER A 82 -12.25 2.66 -7.22
C SER A 82 -11.10 1.67 -7.30
N TRP A 83 -9.87 2.18 -7.27
CA TRP A 83 -8.67 1.33 -7.23
C TRP A 83 -8.05 1.36 -5.84
N ILE A 84 -8.05 0.21 -5.18
CA ILE A 84 -7.51 0.05 -3.83
C ILE A 84 -6.00 -0.11 -3.95
N VAL A 85 -5.25 0.75 -3.27
CA VAL A 85 -3.78 0.76 -3.26
C VAL A 85 -3.19 0.65 -1.86
N ASP A 86 -4.01 0.87 -0.83
CA ASP A 86 -3.62 0.80 0.58
C ASP A 86 -4.25 -0.41 1.29
N ALA A 87 -3.71 -0.77 2.47
CA ALA A 87 -4.30 -1.72 3.40
C ALA A 87 -3.93 -1.34 4.85
N PRO A 88 -4.91 -1.39 5.77
CA PRO A 88 -6.31 -1.70 5.56
C PRO A 88 -7.11 -0.50 5.01
N VAL A 89 -8.14 -0.77 4.19
CA VAL A 89 -9.15 0.21 3.77
C VAL A 89 -10.48 -0.23 4.38
N LEU A 90 -10.82 0.36 5.53
CA LEU A 90 -12.00 -0.04 6.33
C LEU A 90 -13.31 0.33 5.63
N GLU A 91 -13.30 1.33 4.77
CA GLU A 91 -14.42 1.81 3.97
C GLU A 91 -14.98 0.74 3.00
N LEU A 92 -14.18 -0.27 2.63
CA LEU A 92 -14.63 -1.42 1.83
C LEU A 92 -15.71 -2.24 2.53
N TYR A 93 -15.79 -2.16 3.85
CA TYR A 93 -16.81 -2.86 4.65
C TYR A 93 -18.07 -2.02 4.85
N SER A 94 -18.19 -0.86 4.20
CA SER A 94 -19.44 -0.10 4.18
C SER A 94 -20.53 -0.85 3.41
N LYS A 95 -21.80 -0.69 3.84
CA LYS A 95 -22.96 -1.22 3.13
C LYS A 95 -23.00 -0.81 1.65
N THR A 96 -22.43 0.35 1.32
CA THR A 96 -22.38 0.89 -0.04
C THR A 96 -21.56 0.04 -1.01
N ILE A 97 -20.72 -0.87 -0.52
CA ILE A 97 -19.95 -1.81 -1.35
C ILE A 97 -20.88 -2.65 -2.26
N LYS A 98 -22.14 -2.86 -1.83
CA LYS A 98 -23.18 -3.61 -2.56
C LYS A 98 -23.81 -2.83 -3.72
N ASN A 99 -23.50 -1.54 -3.88
CA ASN A 99 -24.08 -0.71 -4.94
C ASN A 99 -23.66 -1.22 -6.32
N ARG A 100 -24.61 -1.35 -7.24
CA ARG A 100 -24.39 -1.88 -8.59
C ARG A 100 -23.57 -0.94 -9.48
N CYS A 101 -23.50 0.35 -9.13
CA CYS A 101 -22.69 1.34 -9.84
C CYS A 101 -21.17 1.19 -9.57
N ASN A 102 -20.78 0.46 -8.54
CA ASN A 102 -19.37 0.27 -8.20
C ASN A 102 -18.62 -0.57 -9.23
N ARG A 103 -17.35 -0.24 -9.42
CA ARG A 103 -16.31 -1.03 -10.07
C ARG A 103 -15.07 -0.94 -9.18
N VAL A 104 -14.90 -1.91 -8.27
CA VAL A 104 -13.84 -1.87 -7.24
C VAL A 104 -12.73 -2.83 -7.63
N PHE A 105 -11.50 -2.33 -7.68
CA PHE A 105 -10.31 -3.09 -8.06
C PHE A 105 -9.39 -3.21 -6.86
N ILE A 106 -9.09 -4.45 -6.45
CA ILE A 106 -8.36 -4.77 -5.22
C ILE A 106 -7.07 -5.48 -5.59
N PHE A 107 -5.93 -5.00 -5.07
CA PHE A 107 -4.60 -5.51 -5.39
C PHE A 107 -4.18 -6.72 -4.55
N ASP A 108 -4.84 -6.98 -3.44
CA ASP A 108 -4.60 -8.08 -2.50
C ASP A 108 -5.62 -9.19 -2.75
N SER A 109 -5.18 -10.39 -3.16
CA SER A 109 -6.08 -11.46 -3.55
C SER A 109 -6.89 -12.03 -2.39
N GLU A 110 -6.35 -12.01 -1.15
CA GLU A 110 -7.09 -12.42 0.06
C GLU A 110 -8.21 -11.40 0.37
N LEU A 111 -7.90 -10.11 0.32
CA LEU A 111 -8.90 -9.05 0.49
C LEU A 111 -9.95 -9.10 -0.62
N TYR A 112 -9.54 -9.35 -1.85
CA TYR A 112 -10.47 -9.54 -2.97
C TYR A 112 -11.44 -10.70 -2.71
N ARG A 113 -10.96 -11.87 -2.29
CA ARG A 113 -11.82 -13.03 -1.99
C ARG A 113 -12.83 -12.71 -0.89
N GLU A 114 -12.40 -11.95 0.12
CA GLU A 114 -13.25 -11.55 1.23
C GLU A 114 -14.34 -10.56 0.82
N ILE A 115 -13.98 -9.52 0.08
CA ILE A 115 -14.92 -8.43 -0.26
C ILE A 115 -15.80 -8.77 -1.46
N SER A 116 -15.31 -9.56 -2.42
CA SER A 116 -16.05 -9.87 -3.65
C SER A 116 -17.36 -10.63 -3.40
N VAL A 117 -17.50 -11.34 -2.29
CA VAL A 117 -18.75 -12.04 -1.93
C VAL A 117 -19.94 -11.09 -1.77
N TYR A 118 -19.69 -9.84 -1.43
CA TYR A 118 -20.74 -8.83 -1.23
C TYR A 118 -21.22 -8.17 -2.53
N ASN A 119 -20.38 -8.19 -3.59
CA ASN A 119 -20.73 -7.65 -4.91
C ASN A 119 -19.91 -8.35 -6.02
N PRO A 120 -20.15 -9.66 -6.25
CA PRO A 120 -19.26 -10.52 -7.03
C PRO A 120 -19.12 -10.15 -8.51
N TYR A 121 -20.01 -9.27 -9.01
CA TYR A 121 -19.99 -8.84 -10.41
C TYR A 121 -19.28 -7.51 -10.63
N ASN A 122 -18.94 -6.79 -9.57
CA ASN A 122 -18.45 -5.42 -9.64
C ASN A 122 -17.17 -5.20 -8.81
N ILE A 123 -16.64 -6.27 -8.22
CA ILE A 123 -15.36 -6.25 -7.50
C ILE A 123 -14.41 -7.18 -8.25
N PHE A 124 -13.18 -6.73 -8.47
CA PHE A 124 -12.19 -7.37 -9.32
C PHE A 124 -10.84 -7.43 -8.61
N TYR A 125 -10.08 -8.51 -8.82
CA TYR A 125 -8.67 -8.54 -8.49
C TYR A 125 -7.89 -7.80 -9.60
N LEU A 126 -7.02 -6.86 -9.21
CA LEU A 126 -6.17 -6.13 -10.13
C LEU A 126 -4.88 -5.71 -9.42
N PRO A 127 -3.70 -6.24 -9.77
CA PRO A 127 -2.42 -5.81 -9.23
C PRO A 127 -2.15 -4.33 -9.46
N LEU A 128 -1.23 -3.76 -8.67
CA LEU A 128 -0.79 -2.38 -8.82
C LEU A 128 0.13 -2.20 -10.04
N ALA A 129 0.62 -0.99 -10.23
CA ALA A 129 1.43 -0.58 -11.38
C ALA A 129 2.52 0.41 -10.97
N SER A 130 3.43 0.72 -11.88
CA SER A 130 4.39 1.82 -11.70
C SER A 130 4.55 2.67 -12.96
N ASP A 131 5.13 3.85 -12.78
CA ASP A 131 5.46 4.80 -13.85
C ASP A 131 6.95 4.70 -14.20
N CYS A 132 7.30 3.66 -14.95
CA CYS A 132 8.70 3.34 -15.30
C CYS A 132 9.38 4.50 -16.02
N ASP A 133 8.74 5.11 -17.02
CA ASP A 133 9.31 6.20 -17.79
C ASP A 133 9.61 7.43 -16.93
N PHE A 134 8.71 7.74 -16.01
CA PHE A 134 8.87 8.85 -15.08
C PHE A 134 10.07 8.65 -14.16
N TYR A 135 10.19 7.48 -13.55
CA TYR A 135 11.31 7.18 -12.65
C TYR A 135 12.64 7.07 -13.40
N GLN A 136 12.67 6.42 -14.56
CA GLN A 136 13.87 6.34 -15.38
C GLN A 136 14.35 7.71 -15.85
N LYS A 137 13.43 8.64 -16.12
CA LYS A 137 13.78 10.02 -16.43
C LYS A 137 14.46 10.71 -15.25
N ALA A 138 13.96 10.56 -14.02
CA ALA A 138 14.58 11.11 -12.82
C ALA A 138 16.00 10.56 -12.61
N ILE A 139 16.20 9.25 -12.78
CA ILE A 139 17.50 8.58 -12.64
C ILE A 139 18.50 9.10 -13.68
N ARG A 140 18.10 9.22 -14.94
CA ARG A 140 18.98 9.72 -16.03
C ARG A 140 19.40 11.19 -15.84
N HIS A 141 18.61 12.00 -15.13
CA HIS A 141 18.93 13.40 -14.85
C HIS A 141 19.64 13.62 -13.52
N ALA A 142 19.96 12.54 -12.79
CA ALA A 142 20.69 12.64 -11.52
C ALA A 142 22.09 13.24 -11.72
N SER A 143 22.47 14.19 -10.88
CA SER A 143 23.82 14.74 -10.87
C SER A 143 24.83 13.73 -10.29
N LEU A 144 26.12 13.91 -10.57
CA LEU A 144 27.15 13.07 -9.96
C LEU A 144 27.12 13.16 -8.42
N ALA A 145 26.83 14.33 -7.87
CA ALA A 145 26.69 14.52 -6.42
C ALA A 145 25.47 13.74 -5.86
N ASP A 146 24.35 13.68 -6.60
CA ASP A 146 23.22 12.86 -6.18
C ASP A 146 23.55 11.37 -6.24
N VAL A 147 24.22 10.92 -7.29
CA VAL A 147 24.67 9.54 -7.41
C VAL A 147 25.56 9.13 -6.25
N GLU A 148 26.55 9.97 -5.90
CA GLU A 148 27.45 9.71 -4.77
C GLU A 148 26.68 9.68 -3.44
N LYS A 149 25.79 10.65 -3.22
CA LYS A 149 24.99 10.78 -2.00
C LYS A 149 24.03 9.62 -1.76
N TYR A 150 23.44 9.07 -2.82
CA TYR A 150 22.37 8.08 -2.76
C TYR A 150 22.82 6.66 -3.11
N THR A 151 24.13 6.40 -3.19
CA THR A 151 24.71 5.06 -3.35
C THR A 151 24.88 4.39 -1.99
N HIS A 152 24.19 3.26 -1.78
CA HIS A 152 24.19 2.51 -0.52
C HIS A 152 24.36 1.01 -0.77
N ASN A 153 24.88 0.29 0.24
CA ASN A 153 24.91 -1.16 0.21
C ASN A 153 23.51 -1.74 0.46
N ILE A 154 22.83 -1.26 1.50
CA ILE A 154 21.48 -1.69 1.88
C ILE A 154 20.66 -0.44 2.14
N SER A 155 19.52 -0.30 1.49
CA SER A 155 18.63 0.82 1.72
C SER A 155 17.20 0.40 2.05
N PHE A 156 16.50 1.31 2.72
CA PHE A 156 15.06 1.27 2.93
C PHE A 156 14.47 2.68 2.83
N VAL A 157 13.37 2.83 2.10
CA VAL A 157 12.62 4.09 2.03
C VAL A 157 11.19 3.86 2.48
N GLY A 158 10.81 4.41 3.63
CA GLY A 158 9.45 4.25 4.16
C GLY A 158 9.33 4.56 5.65
N SER A 159 8.11 4.51 6.18
CA SER A 159 7.83 4.67 7.60
C SER A 159 8.19 3.41 8.37
N LEU A 160 8.68 3.55 9.61
CA LEU A 160 8.76 2.45 10.57
C LEU A 160 7.41 2.17 11.28
N TYR A 161 6.37 2.97 10.97
CA TYR A 161 5.04 2.91 11.57
C TYR A 161 4.98 3.27 13.06
N THR A 162 6.08 3.65 13.68
CA THR A 162 6.10 4.04 15.11
C THR A 162 5.30 5.30 15.37
N GLU A 163 5.37 6.29 14.49
CA GLU A 163 4.61 7.54 14.57
C GLU A 163 3.14 7.41 14.14
N LYS A 164 2.77 6.32 13.46
CA LYS A 164 1.44 6.08 12.90
C LYS A 164 0.70 4.95 13.58
N CYS A 165 1.19 4.47 14.73
CA CYS A 165 0.64 3.31 15.40
C CYS A 165 -0.56 3.71 16.30
N PRO A 166 -1.81 3.52 15.84
CA PRO A 166 -2.98 3.86 16.65
C PRO A 166 -3.11 2.96 17.90
N TYR A 167 -2.60 1.72 17.86
CA TYR A 167 -2.61 0.79 18.99
C TYR A 167 -2.00 1.40 20.26
N ASP A 168 -0.93 2.19 20.15
CA ASP A 168 -0.21 2.74 21.30
C ASP A 168 -1.00 3.81 22.08
N LYS A 169 -2.17 4.20 21.58
CA LYS A 169 -3.10 5.12 22.27
C LYS A 169 -4.04 4.40 23.25
N VAL A 170 -4.09 3.06 23.26
CA VAL A 170 -4.92 2.31 24.20
C VAL A 170 -4.40 2.52 25.63
N LYS A 171 -5.32 2.66 26.61
CA LYS A 171 -5.00 2.92 28.00
C LYS A 171 -5.58 1.81 28.89
N ASN A 172 -4.90 1.51 29.99
CA ASN A 172 -5.45 0.72 31.09
C ASN A 172 -5.97 -0.68 30.74
N LEU A 173 -5.37 -1.33 29.73
CA LEU A 173 -5.66 -2.75 29.50
C LEU A 173 -5.21 -3.59 30.70
N SER A 174 -6.00 -4.61 31.05
CA SER A 174 -5.59 -5.55 32.08
C SER A 174 -4.27 -6.24 31.70
N PRO A 175 -3.38 -6.56 32.69
CA PRO A 175 -2.12 -7.24 32.38
C PRO A 175 -2.29 -8.54 31.62
N LYS A 176 -3.39 -9.27 31.88
CA LYS A 176 -3.74 -10.50 31.16
C LYS A 176 -3.96 -10.25 29.66
N ILE A 177 -4.80 -9.26 29.33
CA ILE A 177 -5.12 -8.92 27.93
C ILE A 177 -3.91 -8.31 27.24
N SER A 178 -3.20 -7.40 27.89
CA SER A 178 -1.97 -6.82 27.34
C SER A 178 -0.93 -7.88 27.01
N GLY A 179 -0.69 -8.83 27.93
CA GLY A 179 0.23 -9.95 27.71
C GLY A 179 -0.22 -10.90 26.59
N TYR A 180 -1.51 -11.20 26.52
CA TYR A 180 -2.08 -12.05 25.46
C TYR A 180 -1.94 -11.40 24.08
N LEU A 181 -2.32 -10.12 23.95
CA LEU A 181 -2.16 -9.37 22.69
C LEU A 181 -0.70 -9.28 22.28
N HIS A 182 0.21 -9.02 23.22
CA HIS A 182 1.66 -9.01 22.93
C HIS A 182 2.14 -10.37 22.39
N GLY A 183 1.69 -11.48 23.00
CA GLY A 183 2.00 -12.83 22.54
C GLY A 183 1.52 -13.11 21.11
N ILE A 184 0.28 -12.73 20.79
CA ILE A 184 -0.28 -12.84 19.43
C ILE A 184 0.56 -12.04 18.43
N MET A 185 0.86 -10.77 18.76
CA MET A 185 1.64 -9.90 17.89
C MET A 185 3.04 -10.45 17.63
N LYS A 186 3.73 -10.94 18.67
CA LYS A 186 5.05 -11.57 18.53
C LYS A 186 5.04 -12.87 17.74
N ALA A 187 3.95 -13.64 17.80
CA ALA A 187 3.78 -14.83 16.96
C ALA A 187 3.53 -14.44 15.49
N GLN A 188 2.63 -13.47 15.24
CA GLN A 188 2.30 -13.03 13.88
C GLN A 188 3.48 -12.34 13.18
N GLU A 189 4.34 -11.65 13.90
CA GLU A 189 5.55 -11.02 13.38
C GLU A 189 6.44 -12.02 12.61
N LYS A 190 6.49 -13.27 13.07
CA LYS A 190 7.31 -14.35 12.51
C LYS A 190 6.63 -15.16 11.40
N ILE A 191 5.35 -14.90 11.13
CA ILE A 191 4.57 -15.68 10.17
C ILE A 191 4.21 -14.81 8.97
N TYR A 192 4.59 -15.27 7.79
CA TYR A 192 4.27 -14.68 6.51
C TYR A 192 3.26 -15.54 5.74
N GLY A 193 2.44 -14.92 4.88
CA GLY A 193 1.47 -15.62 4.04
C GLY A 193 0.18 -16.06 4.75
N TYR A 194 0.05 -15.83 6.05
CA TYR A 194 -1.17 -16.09 6.81
C TYR A 194 -1.34 -15.09 7.96
N TYR A 195 -2.49 -14.41 8.00
CA TYR A 195 -2.82 -13.43 9.03
C TYR A 195 -3.91 -13.97 9.96
N PHE A 196 -3.50 -14.51 11.10
CA PHE A 196 -4.39 -15.24 12.03
C PHE A 196 -4.93 -14.38 13.19
N VAL A 197 -4.55 -13.12 13.29
CA VAL A 197 -4.83 -12.29 14.48
C VAL A 197 -6.32 -12.24 14.81
N GLU A 198 -7.19 -12.02 13.80
CA GLU A 198 -8.64 -11.91 14.02
C GLU A 198 -9.23 -13.18 14.64
N GLU A 199 -8.72 -14.36 14.28
CA GLU A 199 -9.19 -15.65 14.77
C GLU A 199 -8.94 -15.86 16.26
N LEU A 200 -7.88 -15.25 16.78
CA LEU A 200 -7.47 -15.40 18.18
C LEU A 200 -8.05 -14.33 19.13
N LEU A 201 -8.82 -13.36 18.62
CA LEU A 201 -9.46 -12.35 19.44
C LEU A 201 -10.81 -12.87 19.96
N SER A 202 -10.99 -12.92 21.29
CA SER A 202 -12.29 -13.16 21.89
C SER A 202 -13.12 -11.87 21.97
N ASP A 203 -14.44 -11.98 22.05
CA ASP A 203 -15.32 -10.83 22.13
C ASP A 203 -15.09 -10.03 23.42
N GLU A 204 -14.81 -10.70 24.58
CA GLU A 204 -14.49 -10.03 25.83
C GLU A 204 -13.22 -9.18 25.71
N LEU A 205 -12.19 -9.70 25.00
CA LEU A 205 -10.94 -8.97 24.76
C LEU A 205 -11.20 -7.73 23.89
N VAL A 206 -11.99 -7.91 22.83
CA VAL A 206 -12.35 -6.79 21.92
C VAL A 206 -13.13 -5.73 22.68
N ASP A 207 -14.11 -6.10 23.49
CA ASP A 207 -14.91 -5.16 24.27
C ASP A 207 -14.07 -4.43 25.34
N GLU A 208 -13.12 -5.11 26.01
CA GLU A 208 -12.19 -4.45 26.93
C GLU A 208 -11.29 -3.46 26.18
N PHE A 209 -10.76 -3.82 25.01
CA PHE A 209 -9.95 -2.92 24.20
C PHE A 209 -10.75 -1.67 23.80
N VAL A 210 -11.94 -1.85 23.24
CA VAL A 210 -12.83 -0.76 22.80
C VAL A 210 -13.16 0.18 23.96
N LYS A 211 -13.47 -0.37 25.13
CA LYS A 211 -13.77 0.42 26.34
C LYS A 211 -12.59 1.28 26.80
N ASN A 212 -11.37 0.82 26.58
CA ASN A 212 -10.13 1.49 27.01
C ASN A 212 -9.47 2.31 25.90
N TYR A 213 -10.18 2.55 24.78
CA TYR A 213 -9.65 3.30 23.65
C TYR A 213 -10.57 4.48 23.30
N ASP A 214 -10.10 5.70 23.58
CA ASP A 214 -10.85 6.92 23.26
C ASP A 214 -10.85 7.16 21.74
N GLY A 215 -12.04 7.21 21.12
CA GLY A 215 -12.19 7.42 19.69
C GLY A 215 -11.94 6.15 18.85
N TYR A 216 -12.25 4.98 19.41
CA TYR A 216 -12.23 3.74 18.64
C TYR A 216 -13.12 3.84 17.40
N TYR A 217 -12.58 3.44 16.24
CA TYR A 217 -13.35 3.49 15.01
C TYR A 217 -14.46 2.44 15.01
N LEU A 218 -15.68 2.92 15.06
CA LEU A 218 -16.90 2.12 14.99
C LEU A 218 -17.56 2.35 13.64
N ALA A 219 -17.87 1.27 12.94
CA ALA A 219 -18.66 1.32 11.73
C ALA A 219 -20.14 1.67 12.02
N GLY A 220 -20.87 2.09 10.99
CA GLY A 220 -22.32 2.27 11.07
C GLY A 220 -23.05 0.95 11.34
N GLU A 221 -24.27 1.01 11.89
CA GLU A 221 -25.05 -0.18 12.28
C GLU A 221 -25.30 -1.17 11.11
N GLU A 222 -25.35 -0.67 9.88
CA GLU A 222 -25.61 -1.49 8.70
C GLU A 222 -24.33 -1.88 7.94
N ASP A 223 -23.17 -1.45 8.40
CA ASP A 223 -21.89 -1.77 7.78
C ASP A 223 -21.46 -3.20 8.11
N LEU A 224 -20.59 -3.75 7.25
CA LEU A 224 -20.08 -5.12 7.35
C LEU A 224 -18.87 -5.20 8.30
N LEU A 225 -18.31 -4.06 8.70
CA LEU A 225 -17.14 -3.96 9.55
C LEU A 225 -17.48 -4.32 10.99
N THR A 226 -16.78 -5.27 11.56
CA THR A 226 -16.91 -5.63 12.98
C THR A 226 -15.84 -4.93 13.83
N LYS A 227 -16.14 -4.70 15.13
CA LYS A 227 -15.13 -4.22 16.09
C LYS A 227 -13.87 -5.12 16.08
N LYS A 228 -14.08 -6.43 16.06
CA LYS A 228 -13.02 -7.43 16.04
C LYS A 228 -12.09 -7.27 14.83
N ARG A 229 -12.66 -7.08 13.63
CA ARG A 229 -11.90 -6.84 12.41
C ARG A 229 -11.16 -5.51 12.43
N THR A 230 -11.80 -4.45 12.90
CA THR A 230 -11.14 -3.15 13.09
C THR A 230 -9.92 -3.29 14.02
N LEU A 231 -10.09 -3.99 15.16
CA LEU A 231 -9.00 -4.24 16.10
C LEU A 231 -7.86 -5.01 15.43
N ALA A 232 -8.18 -6.13 14.75
CA ALA A 232 -7.18 -6.98 14.12
C ALA A 232 -6.41 -6.27 13.01
N GLN A 233 -7.12 -5.69 12.05
CA GLN A 233 -6.49 -5.18 10.83
C GLN A 233 -5.89 -3.78 11.01
N PHE A 234 -6.60 -2.87 11.67
CA PHE A 234 -6.15 -1.48 11.78
C PHE A 234 -5.23 -1.27 12.99
N TYR A 235 -5.67 -1.63 14.19
CA TYR A 235 -4.87 -1.37 15.40
C TYR A 235 -3.70 -2.35 15.54
N ILE A 236 -3.99 -3.65 15.56
CA ILE A 236 -2.97 -4.68 15.79
C ILE A 236 -2.08 -4.84 14.54
N GLY A 237 -2.64 -4.82 13.35
CA GLY A 237 -1.86 -4.96 12.11
C GLY A 237 -0.79 -3.87 11.94
N ASN A 238 -1.13 -2.60 12.24
CA ASN A 238 -0.16 -1.51 12.24
C ASN A 238 0.89 -1.67 13.35
N LYS A 239 0.48 -2.17 14.54
CA LYS A 239 1.43 -2.42 15.64
C LYS A 239 2.43 -3.51 15.29
N ILE A 240 1.98 -4.62 14.70
CA ILE A 240 2.87 -5.70 14.24
C ILE A 240 3.85 -5.18 13.18
N THR A 241 3.36 -4.36 12.24
CA THR A 241 4.23 -3.73 11.22
C THR A 241 5.33 -2.87 11.86
N ALA A 242 4.97 -2.07 12.87
CA ALA A 242 5.94 -1.26 13.61
C ALA A 242 6.97 -2.13 14.34
N MET A 243 6.51 -3.17 15.05
CA MET A 243 7.38 -4.11 15.77
C MET A 243 8.35 -4.81 14.81
N GLU A 244 7.85 -5.42 13.74
CA GLU A 244 8.64 -6.12 12.76
C GLU A 244 9.72 -5.23 12.13
N ARG A 245 9.35 -4.00 11.70
CA ARG A 245 10.33 -3.09 11.10
C ARG A 245 11.41 -2.65 12.08
N VAL A 246 11.03 -2.28 13.30
CA VAL A 246 11.97 -1.90 14.34
C VAL A 246 12.92 -3.06 14.68
N ASP A 247 12.38 -4.27 14.91
CA ASP A 247 13.18 -5.44 15.28
C ASP A 247 14.08 -5.88 14.12
N THR A 248 13.60 -5.86 12.87
CA THR A 248 14.39 -6.15 11.67
C THR A 248 15.56 -5.18 11.51
N PHE A 249 15.31 -3.88 11.55
CA PHE A 249 16.38 -2.90 11.37
C PHE A 249 17.34 -2.84 12.54
N LYS A 250 16.87 -3.08 13.77
CA LYS A 250 17.73 -3.25 14.92
C LYS A 250 18.68 -4.44 14.76
N TYR A 251 18.15 -5.59 14.33
CA TYR A 251 18.96 -6.79 14.08
C TYR A 251 19.99 -6.59 12.96
N LEU A 252 19.55 -6.02 11.83
CA LEU A 252 20.40 -5.83 10.67
C LEU A 252 21.50 -4.78 10.91
N SER A 253 21.20 -3.68 11.59
CA SER A 253 22.18 -2.61 11.86
C SER A 253 23.30 -3.03 12.81
N GLU A 254 23.14 -4.13 13.56
CA GLU A 254 24.23 -4.73 14.35
C GLU A 254 25.26 -5.47 13.48
N LYS A 255 24.90 -5.84 12.25
CA LYS A 255 25.67 -6.73 11.37
C LYS A 255 26.11 -6.08 10.06
N PHE A 256 25.34 -5.09 9.61
CA PHE A 256 25.52 -4.43 8.32
C PHE A 256 25.39 -2.91 8.46
N GLU A 257 25.96 -2.19 7.53
CA GLU A 257 25.64 -0.79 7.31
C GLU A 257 24.30 -0.69 6.58
N VAL A 258 23.29 -0.10 7.22
CA VAL A 258 21.95 0.04 6.69
C VAL A 258 21.56 1.52 6.67
N ASP A 259 21.21 2.02 5.49
CA ASP A 259 20.80 3.38 5.23
C ASP A 259 19.29 3.45 5.06
N ILE A 260 18.60 4.29 5.84
CA ILE A 260 17.16 4.45 5.71
C ILE A 260 16.75 5.90 5.50
N TYR A 261 15.61 6.05 4.81
CA TYR A 261 14.96 7.32 4.59
C TYR A 261 13.56 7.28 5.21
N THR A 262 13.43 7.86 6.40
CA THR A 262 12.18 7.83 7.17
C THR A 262 12.01 9.07 8.03
N ALA A 263 10.72 9.46 8.24
CA ALA A 263 10.36 10.46 9.24
C ALA A 263 10.21 9.86 10.65
N SER A 264 10.22 8.52 10.78
CA SER A 264 10.10 7.83 12.05
C SER A 264 11.30 8.08 12.96
N ASP A 265 11.10 8.17 14.28
CA ASP A 265 12.19 8.26 15.25
C ASP A 265 12.97 6.94 15.30
N THR A 266 14.29 7.03 15.16
CA THR A 266 15.22 5.89 15.14
C THR A 266 16.21 5.88 16.31
N LYS A 267 15.97 6.69 17.36
CA LYS A 267 16.88 6.81 18.51
C LYS A 267 17.15 5.47 19.21
N GLU A 268 16.18 4.55 19.18
CA GLU A 268 16.34 3.23 19.77
C GLU A 268 17.19 2.27 18.92
N ILE A 269 17.60 2.70 17.70
CA ILE A 269 18.44 1.93 16.78
C ILE A 269 19.66 2.78 16.39
N PRO A 270 20.61 3.01 17.32
CA PRO A 270 21.67 4.03 17.13
C PRO A 270 22.66 3.72 16.01
N LYS A 271 22.77 2.45 15.57
CA LYS A 271 23.64 2.05 14.44
C LYS A 271 23.00 2.23 13.08
N LEU A 272 21.68 2.47 13.03
CA LEU A 272 20.95 2.69 11.79
C LEU A 272 21.20 4.11 11.26
N LYS A 273 21.60 4.23 10.01
CA LYS A 273 21.83 5.52 9.37
C LYS A 273 20.51 6.07 8.81
N ASN A 274 19.86 6.95 9.56
CA ASN A 274 18.63 7.62 9.12
C ASN A 274 18.95 8.97 8.46
N HIS A 275 18.63 9.08 7.18
CA HIS A 275 18.82 10.29 6.36
C HIS A 275 17.60 11.24 6.36
N GLY A 276 16.57 10.95 7.17
CA GLY A 276 15.34 11.72 7.20
C GLY A 276 14.42 11.44 6.01
N THR A 277 13.63 12.43 5.63
CA THR A 277 12.67 12.31 4.51
C THR A 277 13.35 12.53 3.17
N ILE A 278 12.76 11.93 2.12
CA ILE A 278 13.26 12.05 0.75
C ILE A 278 12.12 12.41 -0.21
N MET A 279 12.43 13.18 -1.25
CA MET A 279 11.45 13.53 -2.28
C MET A 279 11.14 12.32 -3.18
N THR A 280 9.87 11.92 -3.19
CA THR A 280 9.39 10.70 -3.84
C THR A 280 9.65 10.67 -5.36
N HIS A 281 9.47 11.79 -6.03
CA HIS A 281 9.51 11.82 -7.50
C HIS A 281 10.88 12.11 -8.10
N THR A 282 11.83 12.62 -7.31
CA THR A 282 13.13 13.07 -7.84
C THR A 282 14.32 12.39 -7.20
N GLN A 283 14.29 12.15 -5.89
CA GLN A 283 15.43 11.61 -5.15
C GLN A 283 15.27 10.10 -4.85
N MET A 284 14.07 9.69 -4.46
CA MET A 284 13.78 8.28 -4.15
C MET A 284 14.15 7.33 -5.31
N PRO A 285 13.87 7.63 -6.60
CA PRO A 285 14.28 6.78 -7.70
C PRO A 285 15.80 6.58 -7.78
N ILE A 286 16.59 7.60 -7.39
CA ILE A 286 18.05 7.51 -7.41
C ILE A 286 18.52 6.56 -6.30
N VAL A 287 17.97 6.67 -5.07
CA VAL A 287 18.27 5.73 -3.98
C VAL A 287 17.98 4.30 -4.43
N PHE A 288 16.82 4.05 -5.03
CA PHE A 288 16.41 2.72 -5.47
C PHE A 288 17.34 2.14 -6.53
N ASN A 289 17.75 2.95 -7.50
CA ASN A 289 18.65 2.51 -8.55
C ASN A 289 20.11 2.34 -8.09
N LYS A 290 20.56 3.16 -7.14
CA LYS A 290 21.98 3.20 -6.70
C LYS A 290 22.26 2.35 -5.46
N SER A 291 21.25 1.80 -4.81
CA SER A 291 21.45 0.85 -3.72
C SER A 291 21.67 -0.56 -4.24
N THR A 292 22.62 -1.28 -3.67
CA THR A 292 22.88 -2.68 -4.03
C THR A 292 21.69 -3.56 -3.66
N ILE A 293 21.13 -3.37 -2.46
CA ILE A 293 19.96 -4.10 -1.96
C ILE A 293 18.93 -3.09 -1.46
N ASN A 294 17.71 -3.16 -1.97
CA ASN A 294 16.58 -2.42 -1.46
C ASN A 294 15.67 -3.35 -0.64
N LEU A 295 15.53 -3.08 0.65
CA LEU A 295 14.66 -3.84 1.53
C LEU A 295 13.22 -3.36 1.44
N ASN A 296 12.27 -4.30 1.40
CA ASN A 296 10.86 -3.98 1.50
C ASN A 296 10.12 -4.93 2.45
N PRO A 297 10.16 -4.69 3.78
CA PRO A 297 9.26 -5.36 4.72
C PRO A 297 7.83 -4.82 4.52
N THR A 298 6.97 -5.66 3.93
CA THR A 298 5.57 -5.33 3.61
C THR A 298 4.75 -5.17 4.89
N SER A 299 3.87 -4.19 4.93
CA SER A 299 2.96 -3.95 6.05
C SER A 299 2.01 -5.15 6.27
N LYS A 300 1.85 -5.59 7.52
CA LYS A 300 1.04 -6.79 7.88
C LYS A 300 -0.44 -6.73 7.50
N PRO A 301 -1.12 -5.57 7.45
CA PRO A 301 -2.47 -5.50 6.90
C PRO A 301 -2.58 -5.88 5.42
N ILE A 302 -1.50 -5.85 4.64
CA ILE A 302 -1.43 -6.45 3.31
C ILE A 302 -1.22 -7.95 3.52
N ARG A 303 -2.24 -8.77 3.20
CA ARG A 303 -2.26 -10.20 3.53
C ARG A 303 -1.58 -11.07 2.48
N SER A 304 -1.81 -10.76 1.21
CA SER A 304 -1.25 -11.50 0.08
C SER A 304 -0.67 -10.59 -0.99
N GLY A 305 -1.16 -9.34 -1.08
CA GLY A 305 -0.92 -8.41 -2.17
C GLY A 305 0.51 -7.91 -2.28
N ILE A 306 0.86 -7.42 -3.46
CA ILE A 306 2.14 -6.81 -3.75
C ILE A 306 2.01 -5.30 -3.54
N PRO A 307 2.70 -4.70 -2.55
CA PRO A 307 2.59 -3.27 -2.29
C PRO A 307 3.19 -2.43 -3.44
N LEU A 308 2.68 -1.21 -3.61
CA LEU A 308 3.10 -0.27 -4.65
C LEU A 308 4.62 -0.08 -4.67
N ARG A 309 5.26 -0.07 -3.50
CA ARG A 309 6.70 0.12 -3.35
C ARG A 309 7.54 -0.91 -4.13
N ILE A 310 7.08 -2.15 -4.23
CA ILE A 310 7.80 -3.18 -5.00
C ILE A 310 7.80 -2.82 -6.50
N PHE A 311 6.67 -2.40 -7.05
CA PHE A 311 6.60 -1.94 -8.43
C PHE A 311 7.47 -0.70 -8.67
N ASP A 312 7.51 0.25 -7.71
CA ASP A 312 8.37 1.44 -7.81
C ASP A 312 9.86 1.08 -7.80
N LEU A 313 10.28 0.15 -6.92
CA LEU A 313 11.64 -0.34 -6.84
C LEU A 313 12.09 -0.99 -8.15
N LEU A 314 11.27 -1.89 -8.68
CA LEU A 314 11.54 -2.58 -9.95
C LEU A 314 11.53 -1.60 -11.14
N ALA A 315 10.63 -0.62 -11.16
CA ALA A 315 10.61 0.42 -12.18
C ALA A 315 11.87 1.30 -12.18
N CYS A 316 12.50 1.44 -11.02
CA CYS A 316 13.79 2.12 -10.87
C CYS A 316 15.01 1.24 -11.22
N GLU A 317 14.81 -0.01 -11.67
CA GLU A 317 15.87 -1.01 -11.88
C GLU A 317 16.68 -1.23 -10.58
N GLY A 318 15.99 -1.28 -9.43
CA GLY A 318 16.57 -1.57 -8.12
C GLY A 318 16.38 -3.04 -7.76
N PHE A 319 17.44 -3.69 -7.24
CA PHE A 319 17.31 -5.04 -6.69
C PHE A 319 16.45 -5.03 -5.42
N VAL A 320 15.40 -5.83 -5.41
CA VAL A 320 14.39 -5.90 -4.34
C VAL A 320 14.57 -7.18 -3.54
N LEU A 321 14.74 -7.03 -2.22
CA LEU A 321 14.67 -8.13 -1.27
C LEU A 321 13.51 -7.86 -0.31
N CYS A 322 12.41 -8.60 -0.43
CA CYS A 322 11.18 -8.38 0.32
C CYS A 322 10.72 -9.62 1.07
N ASN A 323 9.87 -9.44 2.10
CA ASN A 323 9.26 -10.59 2.75
C ASN A 323 8.28 -11.31 1.82
N TYR A 324 8.07 -12.60 2.09
CA TYR A 324 7.11 -13.42 1.34
C TYR A 324 5.70 -12.82 1.35
N GLN A 325 5.10 -12.76 0.16
CA GLN A 325 3.69 -12.50 -0.11
C GLN A 325 3.22 -13.46 -1.19
N SER A 326 2.07 -14.12 -1.01
CA SER A 326 1.64 -15.17 -1.94
C SER A 326 1.36 -14.68 -3.36
N ASP A 327 0.90 -13.44 -3.52
CA ASP A 327 0.63 -12.87 -4.84
C ASP A 327 1.92 -12.57 -5.63
N LEU A 328 3.08 -12.44 -4.96
CA LEU A 328 4.38 -12.28 -5.64
C LEU A 328 4.67 -13.44 -6.59
N LEU A 329 4.36 -14.66 -6.18
CA LEU A 329 4.64 -15.87 -6.97
C LEU A 329 3.78 -15.98 -8.24
N ASN A 330 2.68 -15.21 -8.33
CA ASN A 330 1.84 -15.15 -9.52
C ASN A 330 2.36 -14.16 -10.57
N GLU A 331 3.11 -13.15 -10.11
CA GLU A 331 3.54 -12.03 -10.95
C GLU A 331 5.04 -12.05 -11.23
N PHE A 332 5.87 -12.58 -10.31
CA PHE A 332 7.33 -12.55 -10.37
C PHE A 332 7.98 -13.88 -10.03
N LEU A 333 9.19 -14.10 -10.54
CA LEU A 333 10.03 -15.27 -10.26
C LEU A 333 11.10 -14.87 -9.22
N PRO A 334 11.00 -15.37 -7.95
CA PRO A 334 12.04 -15.12 -6.95
C PRO A 334 13.41 -15.66 -7.36
N GLY A 335 14.45 -14.88 -7.14
CA GLY A 335 15.81 -15.17 -7.59
C GLY A 335 16.11 -14.81 -9.05
N GLU A 336 15.09 -14.40 -9.83
CA GLU A 336 15.24 -14.01 -11.23
C GLU A 336 14.80 -12.58 -11.53
N GLU A 337 13.70 -12.09 -10.90
CA GLU A 337 13.11 -10.76 -11.14
C GLU A 337 13.05 -9.88 -9.88
N LEU A 338 13.11 -10.50 -8.72
CA LEU A 338 13.29 -9.98 -7.36
C LEU A 338 13.69 -11.15 -6.47
N ASP A 339 13.95 -10.92 -5.15
CA ASP A 339 14.04 -12.06 -4.24
C ASP A 339 13.26 -11.83 -2.95
N ILE A 340 12.91 -12.94 -2.26
CA ILE A 340 12.03 -12.96 -1.10
C ILE A 340 12.71 -13.62 0.10
N TYR A 341 12.25 -13.30 1.30
CA TYR A 341 12.65 -13.99 2.55
C TYR A 341 11.41 -14.32 3.37
N SER A 342 11.53 -15.37 4.19
CA SER A 342 10.47 -15.88 5.08
C SER A 342 10.91 -15.93 6.55
N SER A 343 12.13 -15.54 6.85
CA SER A 343 12.65 -15.37 8.23
C SER A 343 13.74 -14.31 8.28
N ILE A 344 14.09 -13.85 9.48
CA ILE A 344 15.17 -12.88 9.67
C ILE A 344 16.55 -13.52 9.42
N GLU A 345 16.68 -14.81 9.68
CA GLU A 345 17.88 -15.59 9.42
C GLU A 345 18.12 -15.72 7.91
N GLU A 346 17.08 -16.07 7.15
CA GLU A 346 17.13 -16.12 5.67
C GLU A 346 17.46 -14.74 5.09
N LEU A 347 16.87 -13.67 5.63
CA LEU A 347 17.16 -12.30 5.22
C LEU A 347 18.64 -11.98 5.40
N GLU A 348 19.24 -12.33 6.56
CA GLU A 348 20.67 -12.12 6.82
C GLU A 348 21.56 -12.91 5.84
N GLU A 349 21.25 -14.19 5.61
CA GLU A 349 22.01 -15.05 4.68
C GLU A 349 21.97 -14.49 3.25
N LYS A 350 20.79 -14.08 2.78
CA LYS A 350 20.61 -13.48 1.46
C LYS A 350 21.34 -12.13 1.34
N ILE A 351 21.29 -11.28 2.36
CA ILE A 351 22.06 -10.03 2.36
C ILE A 351 23.56 -10.32 2.23
N ARG A 352 24.13 -11.27 2.98
CA ARG A 352 25.55 -11.64 2.88
C ARG A 352 25.89 -12.14 1.48
N TYR A 353 25.04 -12.99 0.91
CA TYR A 353 25.23 -13.51 -0.44
C TYR A 353 25.22 -12.38 -1.47
N TYR A 354 24.21 -11.54 -1.49
CA TYR A 354 24.04 -10.49 -2.47
C TYR A 354 25.05 -9.36 -2.36
N LEU A 355 25.52 -9.03 -1.18
CA LEU A 355 26.63 -8.08 -1.00
C LEU A 355 27.95 -8.58 -1.59
N SER A 356 28.15 -9.90 -1.67
CA SER A 356 29.32 -10.49 -2.31
C SER A 356 29.14 -10.85 -3.80
N HIS A 357 27.89 -10.74 -4.32
CA HIS A 357 27.52 -11.06 -5.71
C HIS A 357 26.68 -9.92 -6.31
N THR A 358 27.27 -8.72 -6.38
CA THR A 358 26.57 -7.51 -6.85
C THR A 358 26.23 -7.53 -8.34
N ASP A 359 26.88 -8.37 -9.12
CA ASP A 359 26.58 -8.69 -10.51
C ASP A 359 25.24 -9.42 -10.61
N VAL A 360 24.98 -10.39 -9.74
CA VAL A 360 23.68 -11.10 -9.66
C VAL A 360 22.57 -10.13 -9.28
N CYS A 361 22.81 -9.21 -8.31
CA CYS A 361 21.83 -8.18 -7.97
C CYS A 361 21.42 -7.34 -9.19
N ARG A 362 22.40 -6.94 -10.01
CA ARG A 362 22.13 -6.14 -11.23
C ARG A 362 21.35 -6.91 -12.28
N GLU A 363 21.65 -8.19 -12.47
CA GLU A 363 20.92 -9.05 -13.41
C GLU A 363 19.45 -9.21 -12.97
N ILE A 364 19.20 -9.54 -11.69
CA ILE A 364 17.85 -9.67 -11.13
C ILE A 364 17.09 -8.35 -11.24
N ALA A 365 17.73 -7.21 -10.90
CA ALA A 365 17.12 -5.88 -10.98
C ALA A 365 16.73 -5.53 -12.42
N HIS A 366 17.59 -5.84 -13.40
CA HIS A 366 17.31 -5.65 -14.81
C HIS A 366 16.11 -6.47 -15.27
N ASN A 367 16.06 -7.75 -14.95
CA ASN A 367 14.95 -8.64 -15.31
C ASN A 367 13.63 -8.17 -14.69
N GLY A 368 13.66 -7.77 -13.42
CA GLY A 368 12.50 -7.19 -12.74
C GLY A 368 12.01 -5.89 -13.38
N HIS A 369 12.93 -5.03 -13.81
CA HIS A 369 12.62 -3.80 -14.54
C HIS A 369 11.96 -4.09 -15.90
N GLU A 370 12.52 -4.98 -16.71
CA GLU A 370 11.94 -5.42 -17.98
C GLU A 370 10.52 -5.96 -17.80
N LYS A 371 10.30 -6.77 -16.76
CA LYS A 371 8.98 -7.32 -16.42
C LYS A 371 7.97 -6.21 -16.13
N VAL A 372 8.32 -5.29 -15.22
CA VAL A 372 7.41 -4.21 -14.80
C VAL A 372 7.13 -3.24 -15.95
N SER A 373 8.14 -2.87 -16.71
CA SER A 373 8.01 -1.96 -17.87
C SER A 373 7.10 -2.53 -18.95
N LYS A 374 7.09 -3.85 -19.12
CA LYS A 374 6.31 -4.52 -20.16
C LYS A 374 4.88 -4.85 -19.75
N TYR A 375 4.65 -5.16 -18.45
CA TYR A 375 3.38 -5.76 -18.01
C TYR A 375 2.67 -5.03 -16.88
N HIS A 376 3.33 -4.08 -16.19
CA HIS A 376 2.81 -3.48 -14.96
C HIS A 376 2.85 -1.95 -14.97
N THR A 377 2.61 -1.33 -16.15
CA THR A 377 2.50 0.13 -16.26
C THR A 377 1.08 0.62 -15.98
N TYR A 378 0.93 1.89 -15.59
CA TYR A 378 -0.39 2.49 -15.36
C TYR A 378 -1.30 2.43 -16.58
N PRO A 379 -0.88 2.76 -17.82
CA PRO A 379 -1.77 2.64 -18.99
C PRO A 379 -2.30 1.22 -19.17
N LEU A 380 -1.45 0.19 -19.07
CA LEU A 380 -1.88 -1.20 -19.19
C LEU A 380 -2.88 -1.63 -18.12
N ARG A 381 -2.65 -1.22 -16.86
CA ARG A 381 -3.58 -1.54 -15.76
C ARG A 381 -4.90 -0.83 -15.91
N LEU A 382 -4.90 0.42 -16.33
CA LEU A 382 -6.13 1.19 -16.57
C LEU A 382 -6.93 0.60 -17.73
N GLU A 383 -6.27 0.17 -18.81
CA GLU A 383 -6.93 -0.54 -19.90
C GLU A 383 -7.57 -1.86 -19.41
N GLN A 384 -6.84 -2.66 -18.63
CA GLN A 384 -7.38 -3.86 -18.00
C GLN A 384 -8.57 -3.55 -17.10
N MET A 385 -8.48 -2.47 -16.31
CA MET A 385 -9.54 -2.01 -15.42
C MET A 385 -10.83 -1.70 -16.20
N PHE A 386 -10.74 -0.92 -17.26
CA PHE A 386 -11.91 -0.59 -18.08
C PHE A 386 -12.49 -1.84 -18.76
N ARG A 387 -11.66 -2.70 -19.33
CA ARG A 387 -12.10 -3.97 -19.91
C ARG A 387 -12.86 -4.85 -18.93
N LEU A 388 -12.36 -5.01 -17.70
CA LEU A 388 -13.03 -5.76 -16.64
C LEU A 388 -14.34 -5.11 -16.21
N GLY A 389 -14.35 -3.76 -16.07
CA GLY A 389 -15.53 -2.99 -15.65
C GLY A 389 -16.65 -2.93 -16.68
N GLU A 390 -16.35 -3.08 -17.97
CA GLU A 390 -17.32 -3.03 -19.08
C GLU A 390 -17.95 -4.39 -19.41
N HIS A 391 -17.23 -5.50 -19.21
CA HIS A 391 -17.63 -6.82 -19.68
C HIS A 391 -18.93 -7.38 -19.09
N ARG A 392 -19.66 -6.64 -18.24
CA ARG A 392 -20.92 -7.09 -17.63
C ARG A 392 -22.10 -6.11 -17.78
N ARG A 393 -22.08 -5.28 -18.84
CA ARG A 393 -23.28 -4.53 -19.27
C ARG A 393 -24.29 -5.38 -20.05
N ARG A 394 -24.07 -6.71 -20.19
CA ARG A 394 -24.98 -7.62 -20.89
C ARG A 394 -25.74 -8.54 -19.96
#